data_e1e071508d6fbbeb092fdd16b0dd9d09
#
_entry.id   e1e071508d6fbbeb092fdd16b0dd9d09
#
_cell.length_a   1.000
_cell.length_b   1.000
_cell.length_c   1.000
_cell.angle_alpha   90.00
_cell.angle_beta   90.00
_cell.angle_gamma   90.00
#
_symmetry.space_group_name_H-M   'P 1'
#
loop_
_entity.id
_entity.type
_entity.pdbx_description
1 polymer ?
#
loop_
_entity_poly.entity_id
_entity_poly.type
_entity_poly.pdbx_seq_one_letter_code
_entity_poly.pdbx_strand_id
1 'polypeptide(L)'
;IRPAPGLWWCRTHAMLPTPERLGGSLVRIWWGGRNDANQSHIGWSLIDLERPDVVLETALDPELAPGRLGTFDDNGVLPSCVIHSGSETRLYYIGFKPGGTTRMDLFGGLAIKPDGAAAFERYSEAPIIERCKVNPFINTAPFVVKTPVGWRMYYVAGVEWVHRDLPRYNIQIASSKDGLNWQRKGRVAIDFEPGENAL
;
A
#
# COMPACT_ATOMS: atom_id res chain seq x y z
N ILE A 1 -15.57 7.05 -4.52
CA ILE A 1 -14.74 8.07 -3.87
C ILE A 1 -14.15 8.96 -4.96
N ARG A 2 -14.05 10.26 -4.69
CA ARG A 2 -13.49 11.27 -5.60
C ARG A 2 -12.47 12.11 -4.82
N PRO A 3 -11.54 12.79 -5.50
CA PRO A 3 -10.70 13.77 -4.86
C PRO A 3 -11.55 14.80 -4.10
N ALA A 4 -11.04 15.27 -2.98
CA ALA A 4 -11.70 16.29 -2.16
C ALA A 4 -10.86 17.59 -2.17
N PRO A 5 -11.07 18.49 -3.16
CA PRO A 5 -10.23 19.68 -3.36
C PRO A 5 -10.18 20.64 -2.16
N GLY A 6 -11.17 20.55 -1.26
CA GLY A 6 -11.18 21.28 0.01
C GLY A 6 -10.23 20.75 1.07
N LEU A 7 -9.74 19.52 0.93
CA LEU A 7 -8.79 18.91 1.85
C LEU A 7 -7.38 18.98 1.28
N TRP A 8 -6.43 19.46 2.05
CA TRP A 8 -5.06 19.74 1.61
C TRP A 8 -4.29 18.51 1.11
N TRP A 9 -4.60 17.31 1.65
CA TRP A 9 -3.86 16.07 1.37
C TRP A 9 -4.38 15.30 0.14
N CYS A 10 -5.57 15.61 -0.38
CA CYS A 10 -6.22 14.82 -1.43
C CYS A 10 -6.91 15.67 -2.51
N ARG A 11 -6.22 16.72 -2.98
CA ARG A 11 -6.78 17.69 -3.93
C ARG A 11 -7.04 17.13 -5.31
N THR A 12 -6.21 16.20 -5.79
CA THR A 12 -6.18 15.85 -7.22
C THR A 12 -6.45 14.39 -7.54
N HIS A 13 -6.20 13.44 -6.66
CA HIS A 13 -6.29 12.01 -6.95
C HIS A 13 -7.10 11.27 -5.88
N ALA A 14 -7.76 10.18 -6.29
CA ALA A 14 -8.33 9.17 -5.41
C ALA A 14 -7.90 7.80 -5.95
N MET A 15 -6.95 7.15 -5.29
CA MET A 15 -6.23 5.98 -5.80
C MET A 15 -6.29 4.81 -4.84
N LEU A 16 -6.25 3.60 -5.39
CA LEU A 16 -6.07 2.33 -4.69
C LEU A 16 -7.05 2.15 -3.51
N PRO A 17 -8.37 2.14 -3.76
CA PRO A 17 -9.35 1.95 -2.70
C PRO A 17 -9.15 0.58 -2.03
N THR A 18 -8.90 0.60 -0.72
CA THR A 18 -8.63 -0.58 0.11
C THR A 18 -9.73 -0.67 1.17
N PRO A 19 -10.67 -1.62 1.06
CA PRO A 19 -11.81 -1.71 1.97
C PRO A 19 -11.45 -2.36 3.30
N GLU A 20 -12.03 -1.83 4.38
CA GLU A 20 -12.02 -2.38 5.73
C GLU A 20 -13.45 -2.48 6.24
N ARG A 21 -13.93 -3.68 6.58
CA ARG A 21 -15.25 -3.88 7.18
C ARG A 21 -15.23 -3.48 8.65
N LEU A 22 -16.13 -2.57 9.03
CA LEU A 22 -16.27 -2.13 10.42
C LEU A 22 -17.37 -2.87 11.20
N GLY A 23 -18.33 -3.47 10.49
CA GLY A 23 -19.47 -4.21 11.03
C GLY A 23 -20.78 -3.77 10.36
N GLY A 24 -21.77 -4.67 10.33
CA GLY A 24 -23.01 -4.42 9.59
C GLY A 24 -22.75 -4.10 8.12
N SER A 25 -23.33 -3.00 7.64
CA SER A 25 -23.14 -2.47 6.29
C SER A 25 -22.03 -1.41 6.18
N LEU A 26 -21.38 -1.02 7.31
CA LEU A 26 -20.37 0.03 7.30
C LEU A 26 -19.01 -0.48 6.83
N VAL A 27 -18.42 0.27 5.89
CA VAL A 27 -17.10 0.01 5.33
C VAL A 27 -16.29 1.30 5.32
N ARG A 28 -15.09 1.24 5.88
CA ARG A 28 -14.08 2.27 5.68
C ARG A 28 -13.28 1.93 4.42
N ILE A 29 -13.18 2.88 3.52
CA ILE A 29 -12.34 2.76 2.33
C ILE A 29 -11.11 3.60 2.57
N TRP A 30 -9.98 2.96 2.74
CA TRP A 30 -8.67 3.58 2.72
C TRP A 30 -8.30 3.93 1.29
N TRP A 31 -7.73 5.09 1.04
CA TRP A 31 -7.36 5.51 -0.30
C TRP A 31 -6.23 6.54 -0.28
N GLY A 32 -5.52 6.64 -1.40
CA GLY A 32 -4.46 7.60 -1.58
C GLY A 32 -4.95 8.86 -2.29
N GLY A 33 -4.68 10.03 -1.70
CA GLY A 33 -4.89 11.33 -2.33
C GLY A 33 -3.56 12.04 -2.57
N ARG A 34 -3.53 13.05 -3.44
CA ARG A 34 -2.33 13.87 -3.66
C ARG A 34 -2.57 15.33 -3.30
N ASN A 35 -1.58 15.92 -2.63
CA ASN A 35 -1.51 17.35 -2.33
C ASN A 35 -1.05 18.17 -3.55
N ASP A 36 -0.91 19.49 -3.39
CA ASP A 36 -0.46 20.39 -4.46
C ASP A 36 1.00 20.15 -4.89
N ALA A 37 1.83 19.58 -4.02
CA ALA A 37 3.20 19.17 -4.34
C ALA A 37 3.27 17.79 -5.05
N ASN A 38 2.11 17.22 -5.44
CA ASN A 38 1.99 15.91 -6.07
C ASN A 38 2.50 14.74 -5.19
N GLN A 39 2.54 14.93 -3.88
CA GLN A 39 2.89 13.90 -2.90
C GLN A 39 1.64 13.15 -2.46
N SER A 40 1.69 11.82 -2.42
CA SER A 40 0.53 11.02 -2.03
C SER A 40 0.50 10.74 -0.53
N HIS A 41 -0.72 10.79 0.01
CA HIS A 41 -1.05 10.60 1.42
C HIS A 41 -2.15 9.55 1.53
N ILE A 42 -2.21 8.81 2.63
CA ILE A 42 -3.28 7.84 2.90
C ILE A 42 -4.27 8.46 3.87
N GLY A 43 -5.54 8.48 3.48
CA GLY A 43 -6.67 8.76 4.34
C GLY A 43 -7.78 7.76 4.10
N TRP A 44 -8.96 8.06 4.60
CA TRP A 44 -10.12 7.18 4.48
C TRP A 44 -11.42 7.93 4.25
N SER A 45 -12.40 7.20 3.72
CA SER A 45 -13.81 7.61 3.68
C SER A 45 -14.68 6.49 4.21
N LEU A 46 -15.78 6.85 4.87
CA LEU A 46 -16.78 5.93 5.38
C LEU A 46 -17.95 5.86 4.42
N ILE A 47 -18.39 4.66 4.11
CA ILE A 47 -19.60 4.41 3.31
C ILE A 47 -20.49 3.38 3.99
N ASP A 48 -21.77 3.37 3.62
CA ASP A 48 -22.73 2.33 3.94
C ASP A 48 -23.01 1.52 2.68
N LEU A 49 -22.84 0.20 2.71
CA LEU A 49 -23.10 -0.68 1.58
C LEU A 49 -24.57 -0.71 1.14
N GLU A 50 -25.49 -0.29 1.99
CA GLU A 50 -26.90 -0.10 1.62
C GLU A 50 -27.10 1.16 0.74
N ARG A 51 -26.17 2.13 0.82
CA ARG A 51 -26.14 3.36 0.02
C ARG A 51 -24.70 3.67 -0.43
N PRO A 52 -24.09 2.83 -1.28
CA PRO A 52 -22.66 2.91 -1.60
C PRO A 52 -22.25 4.14 -2.42
N ASP A 53 -23.22 4.86 -2.98
CA ASP A 53 -23.06 6.13 -3.69
C ASP A 53 -22.90 7.34 -2.74
N VAL A 54 -23.20 7.17 -1.44
CA VAL A 54 -23.11 8.23 -0.43
C VAL A 54 -21.86 8.04 0.42
N VAL A 55 -20.98 9.03 0.42
CA VAL A 55 -19.86 9.12 1.37
C VAL A 55 -20.39 9.77 2.65
N LEU A 56 -20.35 9.01 3.76
CA LEU A 56 -20.83 9.46 5.05
C LEU A 56 -19.84 10.42 5.72
N GLU A 57 -18.55 10.11 5.60
CA GLU A 57 -17.47 10.86 6.23
C GLU A 57 -16.18 10.70 5.43
N THR A 58 -15.29 11.67 5.47
CA THR A 58 -13.92 11.60 4.94
C THR A 58 -12.96 12.20 5.96
N ALA A 59 -11.83 11.57 6.16
CA ALA A 59 -10.78 12.03 7.06
C ALA A 59 -10.34 13.46 6.69
N LEU A 60 -10.35 14.37 7.66
CA LEU A 60 -9.91 15.75 7.46
C LEU A 60 -8.39 15.85 7.25
N ASP A 61 -7.65 15.02 7.98
CA ASP A 61 -6.20 14.87 7.87
C ASP A 61 -5.84 13.44 7.48
N PRO A 62 -4.69 13.24 6.81
CA PRO A 62 -4.27 11.90 6.44
C PRO A 62 -3.84 11.08 7.67
N GLU A 63 -4.12 9.79 7.63
CA GLU A 63 -3.66 8.83 8.66
C GLU A 63 -2.19 8.44 8.48
N LEU A 64 -1.67 8.56 7.26
CA LEU A 64 -0.25 8.37 6.95
C LEU A 64 0.18 9.35 5.86
N ALA A 65 1.17 10.16 6.18
CA ALA A 65 1.82 11.10 5.27
C ALA A 65 3.14 10.53 4.71
N PRO A 66 3.77 11.13 3.69
CA PRO A 66 5.10 10.78 3.24
C PRO A 66 6.11 10.69 4.39
N GLY A 67 7.11 9.83 4.23
CA GLY A 67 8.20 9.67 5.17
C GLY A 67 9.16 10.88 5.16
N ARG A 68 10.13 10.87 6.07
CA ARG A 68 11.16 11.90 6.07
C ARG A 68 12.05 11.80 4.82
N LEU A 69 12.63 12.90 4.41
CA LEU A 69 13.51 12.99 3.26
C LEU A 69 14.59 11.89 3.27
N GLY A 70 14.68 11.15 2.18
CA GLY A 70 15.64 10.07 1.98
C GLY A 70 15.10 8.68 2.29
N THR A 71 13.95 8.54 2.95
CA THR A 71 13.28 7.23 3.15
C THR A 71 12.66 6.72 1.84
N PHE A 72 12.27 5.45 1.80
CA PHE A 72 11.72 4.82 0.59
C PHE A 72 10.33 5.37 0.19
N ASP A 73 9.69 6.11 1.05
CA ASP A 73 8.34 6.65 0.92
C ASP A 73 8.28 8.18 1.09
N ASP A 74 9.41 8.86 0.90
CA ASP A 74 9.54 10.31 1.11
C ASP A 74 8.75 11.18 0.13
N ASN A 75 8.27 10.60 -0.97
CA ASN A 75 7.43 11.32 -1.94
C ASN A 75 5.98 10.83 -1.97
N GLY A 76 5.66 9.78 -1.22
CA GLY A 76 4.27 9.37 -1.14
C GLY A 76 4.04 7.98 -0.56
N VAL A 77 2.83 7.80 -0.07
CA VAL A 77 2.30 6.56 0.46
C VAL A 77 0.92 6.26 -0.15
N LEU A 78 0.65 4.98 -0.41
CA LEU A 78 -0.63 4.51 -0.94
C LEU A 78 -1.06 3.24 -0.20
N PRO A 79 -2.34 3.07 0.15
CA PRO A 79 -2.79 1.88 0.88
C PRO A 79 -2.73 0.64 -0.02
N SER A 80 -2.53 -0.52 0.59
CA SER A 80 -2.52 -1.79 -0.12
C SER A 80 -3.33 -2.87 0.61
N CYS A 81 -3.20 -2.97 1.93
CA CYS A 81 -3.94 -3.96 2.71
C CYS A 81 -4.07 -3.49 4.16
N VAL A 82 -5.25 -3.68 4.76
CA VAL A 82 -5.50 -3.41 6.18
C VAL A 82 -5.94 -4.69 6.87
N ILE A 83 -5.32 -5.00 8.00
CA ILE A 83 -5.61 -6.22 8.78
C ILE A 83 -5.64 -5.88 10.27
N HIS A 84 -6.68 -6.36 10.97
CA HIS A 84 -6.71 -6.40 12.42
C HIS A 84 -5.97 -7.64 12.94
N SER A 85 -5.06 -7.47 13.87
CA SER A 85 -4.24 -8.53 14.43
C SER A 85 -4.06 -8.36 15.94
N GLY A 86 -4.85 -9.09 16.72
CA GLY A 86 -4.85 -8.92 18.18
C GLY A 86 -5.38 -7.54 18.54
N SER A 87 -4.58 -6.77 19.28
CA SER A 87 -4.90 -5.41 19.75
C SER A 87 -4.30 -4.31 18.87
N GLU A 88 -4.09 -4.59 17.59
CA GLU A 88 -3.53 -3.61 16.65
C GLU A 88 -4.12 -3.74 15.24
N THR A 89 -4.17 -2.62 14.54
CA THR A 89 -4.46 -2.57 13.10
C THR A 89 -3.16 -2.37 12.34
N ARG A 90 -2.91 -3.19 11.34
CA ARG A 90 -1.76 -3.16 10.43
C ARG A 90 -2.18 -2.62 9.09
N LEU A 91 -1.57 -1.53 8.66
CA LEU A 91 -1.68 -0.96 7.33
C LEU A 91 -0.42 -1.30 6.53
N TYR A 92 -0.52 -2.28 5.64
CA TYR A 92 0.51 -2.53 4.64
C TYR A 92 0.31 -1.53 3.50
N TYR A 93 1.37 -0.86 3.09
CA TYR A 93 1.28 0.24 2.14
C TYR A 93 2.39 0.21 1.09
N ILE A 94 2.20 0.99 0.05
CA ILE A 94 3.17 1.25 -1.01
C ILE A 94 3.88 2.55 -0.66
N GLY A 95 5.21 2.51 -0.52
CA GLY A 95 6.04 3.70 -0.50
C GLY A 95 6.52 4.05 -1.90
N PHE A 96 6.46 5.31 -2.24
CA PHE A 96 6.82 5.87 -3.54
C PHE A 96 7.95 6.88 -3.41
N LYS A 97 8.93 6.73 -4.30
CA LYS A 97 10.02 7.67 -4.48
C LYS A 97 10.31 7.85 -5.97
N PRO A 98 10.46 9.09 -6.50
CA PRO A 98 10.93 9.30 -7.85
C PRO A 98 12.32 8.69 -8.04
N GLY A 99 12.51 7.97 -9.14
CA GLY A 99 13.80 7.40 -9.49
C GLY A 99 14.67 8.36 -10.32
N GLY A 100 15.95 8.08 -10.40
CA GLY A 100 16.90 8.80 -11.26
C GLY A 100 16.95 8.25 -12.68
N THR A 101 17.45 7.02 -12.83
CA THR A 101 17.56 6.32 -14.12
C THR A 101 16.26 5.64 -14.55
N THR A 102 15.51 5.12 -13.61
CA THR A 102 14.14 4.63 -13.82
C THR A 102 13.15 5.65 -13.26
N ARG A 103 11.91 5.59 -13.73
CA ARG A 103 10.87 6.54 -13.34
C ARG A 103 10.63 6.62 -11.83
N MET A 104 10.71 5.48 -11.15
CA MET A 104 10.32 5.40 -9.74
C MET A 104 10.93 4.20 -9.04
N ASP A 105 11.05 4.32 -7.74
CA ASP A 105 11.21 3.21 -6.81
C ASP A 105 9.89 2.99 -6.05
N LEU A 106 9.46 1.73 -5.94
CA LEU A 106 8.26 1.33 -5.21
C LEU A 106 8.60 0.17 -4.28
N PHE A 107 8.34 0.33 -2.99
CA PHE A 107 8.58 -0.72 -1.99
C PHE A 107 7.40 -0.84 -1.02
N GLY A 108 7.24 -2.01 -0.43
CA GLY A 108 6.20 -2.25 0.57
C GLY A 108 6.64 -1.82 1.96
N GLY A 109 5.81 -1.01 2.60
CA GLY A 109 5.94 -0.59 3.99
C GLY A 109 4.87 -1.17 4.90
N LEU A 110 5.03 -0.95 6.19
CA LEU A 110 4.07 -1.30 7.23
C LEU A 110 3.95 -0.16 8.23
N ALA A 111 2.73 0.22 8.54
CA ALA A 111 2.40 1.07 9.67
C ALA A 111 1.44 0.33 10.61
N ILE A 112 1.58 0.56 11.91
CA ILE A 112 0.82 -0.13 12.96
C ILE A 112 0.11 0.92 13.80
N LYS A 113 -1.14 0.62 14.13
CA LYS A 113 -1.97 1.42 15.03
C LYS A 113 -2.48 0.52 16.14
N PRO A 114 -1.94 0.61 17.37
CA PRO A 114 -2.49 -0.07 18.54
C PRO A 114 -3.94 0.37 18.81
N ASP A 115 -4.75 -0.50 19.38
CA ASP A 115 -6.10 -0.15 19.78
C ASP A 115 -6.08 1.04 20.74
N GLY A 116 -6.93 2.04 20.45
CA GLY A 116 -6.97 3.28 21.20
C GLY A 116 -5.91 4.33 20.83
N ALA A 117 -4.95 4.01 19.98
CA ALA A 117 -3.99 5.01 19.47
C ALA A 117 -4.67 5.97 18.47
N ALA A 118 -4.20 7.22 18.46
CA ALA A 118 -4.77 8.26 17.60
C ALA A 118 -4.40 8.09 16.12
N ALA A 119 -3.18 7.61 15.81
CA ALA A 119 -2.65 7.54 14.45
C ALA A 119 -1.84 6.25 14.22
N PHE A 120 -1.59 5.96 12.96
CA PHE A 120 -0.62 4.94 12.56
C PHE A 120 0.81 5.42 12.75
N GLU A 121 1.66 4.53 13.23
CA GLU A 121 3.10 4.73 13.28
C GLU A 121 3.81 3.77 12.32
N ARG A 122 4.82 4.24 11.60
CA ARG A 122 5.65 3.37 10.77
C ARG A 122 6.32 2.31 11.62
N TYR A 123 6.18 1.05 11.24
CA TYR A 123 6.93 -0.04 11.87
C TYR A 123 8.44 0.15 11.70
N SER A 124 8.85 0.70 10.55
CA SER A 124 10.24 0.98 10.21
C SER A 124 10.31 2.10 9.17
N GLU A 125 11.39 2.86 9.17
CA GLU A 125 11.73 3.80 8.08
C GLU A 125 12.32 3.07 6.85
N ALA A 126 12.70 1.81 6.99
CA ALA A 126 13.05 0.92 5.89
C ALA A 126 11.82 0.11 5.43
N PRO A 127 11.73 -0.27 4.15
CA PRO A 127 10.64 -1.10 3.68
C PRO A 127 10.68 -2.51 4.29
N ILE A 128 9.52 -3.13 4.50
CA ILE A 128 9.41 -4.54 4.93
C ILE A 128 9.64 -5.52 3.79
N ILE A 129 9.45 -5.08 2.55
CA ILE A 129 9.84 -5.78 1.33
C ILE A 129 10.60 -4.82 0.42
N GLU A 130 11.90 -5.07 0.29
CA GLU A 130 12.83 -4.28 -0.53
C GLU A 130 13.50 -5.15 -1.60
N ARG A 131 14.47 -4.62 -2.32
CA ARG A 131 15.31 -5.40 -3.24
C ARG A 131 16.00 -6.54 -2.53
N CYS A 132 16.06 -7.69 -3.20
CA CYS A 132 16.83 -8.83 -2.74
C CYS A 132 17.34 -9.64 -3.94
N LYS A 133 18.11 -10.70 -3.66
CA LYS A 133 18.73 -11.52 -4.71
C LYS A 133 17.72 -12.08 -5.73
N VAL A 134 16.50 -12.43 -5.29
CA VAL A 134 15.47 -13.01 -6.17
C VAL A 134 14.54 -11.95 -6.78
N ASN A 135 14.51 -10.74 -6.23
CA ASN A 135 13.67 -9.63 -6.69
C ASN A 135 14.49 -8.32 -6.66
N PRO A 136 15.32 -8.04 -7.67
CA PRO A 136 16.27 -6.93 -7.66
C PRO A 136 15.66 -5.57 -8.04
N PHE A 137 14.40 -5.52 -8.43
CA PHE A 137 13.71 -4.31 -8.90
C PHE A 137 12.69 -3.80 -7.87
N ILE A 138 11.56 -3.27 -8.33
CA ILE A 138 10.45 -2.85 -7.45
C ILE A 138 9.83 -4.05 -6.73
N ASN A 139 9.47 -3.86 -5.45
CA ASN A 139 8.76 -4.86 -4.63
C ASN A 139 7.73 -4.14 -3.79
N THR A 140 6.45 -4.26 -4.16
CA THR A 140 5.43 -3.34 -3.64
C THR A 140 4.04 -3.96 -3.58
N ALA A 141 3.04 -3.16 -3.25
CA ALA A 141 1.63 -3.54 -3.19
C ALA A 141 1.38 -4.84 -2.38
N PRO A 142 1.83 -4.89 -1.11
CA PRO A 142 1.67 -6.07 -0.28
C PRO A 142 0.19 -6.30 0.08
N PHE A 143 -0.39 -7.39 -0.39
CA PHE A 143 -1.67 -7.90 0.05
C PHE A 143 -1.46 -9.09 0.98
N VAL A 144 -1.86 -8.97 2.23
CA VAL A 144 -1.52 -9.90 3.29
C VAL A 144 -2.76 -10.62 3.79
N VAL A 145 -2.62 -11.92 4.04
CA VAL A 145 -3.67 -12.75 4.66
C VAL A 145 -3.09 -13.58 5.79
N LYS A 146 -3.83 -13.71 6.89
CA LYS A 146 -3.52 -14.63 7.97
C LYS A 146 -4.02 -16.03 7.59
N THR A 147 -3.20 -17.04 7.82
CA THR A 147 -3.52 -18.44 7.55
C THR A 147 -3.38 -19.27 8.82
N PRO A 148 -3.89 -20.51 8.89
CA PRO A 148 -3.72 -21.36 10.06
C PRO A 148 -2.26 -21.66 10.44
N VAL A 149 -1.33 -21.53 9.49
CA VAL A 149 0.10 -21.84 9.67
C VAL A 149 1.01 -20.61 9.65
N GLY A 150 0.46 -19.41 9.78
CA GLY A 150 1.20 -18.15 9.75
C GLY A 150 0.60 -17.11 8.79
N TRP A 151 1.42 -16.37 8.09
CA TRP A 151 1.01 -15.26 7.23
C TRP A 151 1.50 -15.48 5.80
N ARG A 152 0.69 -15.06 4.85
CA ARG A 152 1.02 -15.06 3.42
C ARG A 152 0.85 -13.66 2.86
N MET A 153 1.82 -13.22 2.07
CA MET A 153 1.76 -11.99 1.32
C MET A 153 1.76 -12.29 -0.16
N TYR A 154 0.87 -11.66 -0.90
CA TYR A 154 0.93 -11.52 -2.35
C TYR A 154 1.43 -10.11 -2.64
N TYR A 155 2.43 -9.97 -3.50
CA TYR A 155 3.03 -8.66 -3.76
C TYR A 155 3.46 -8.52 -5.21
N VAL A 156 3.47 -7.30 -5.70
CA VAL A 156 4.04 -6.95 -7.00
C VAL A 156 5.55 -7.07 -6.93
N ALA A 157 6.12 -7.95 -7.75
CA ALA A 157 7.55 -8.16 -7.89
C ALA A 157 8.00 -7.75 -9.29
N GLY A 158 8.83 -6.71 -9.38
CA GLY A 158 9.47 -6.31 -10.64
C GLY A 158 10.42 -7.39 -11.13
N VAL A 159 10.31 -7.74 -12.40
CA VAL A 159 11.18 -8.73 -13.05
C VAL A 159 12.19 -8.08 -14.01
N GLU A 160 11.84 -6.92 -14.57
CA GLU A 160 12.74 -6.10 -15.40
C GLU A 160 12.20 -4.67 -15.58
N TRP A 161 13.05 -3.80 -16.12
CA TRP A 161 12.66 -2.52 -16.71
C TRP A 161 12.89 -2.62 -18.22
N VAL A 162 11.81 -2.62 -19.02
CA VAL A 162 11.89 -2.65 -20.49
C VAL A 162 12.53 -1.34 -21.00
N HIS A 163 12.16 -0.22 -20.40
CA HIS A 163 12.82 1.08 -20.50
C HIS A 163 12.50 1.89 -19.23
N ARG A 164 13.05 3.11 -19.12
CA ARG A 164 12.97 3.91 -17.88
C ARG A 164 11.56 4.10 -17.30
N ASP A 165 10.53 4.10 -18.14
CA ASP A 165 9.15 4.38 -17.74
C ASP A 165 8.25 3.14 -17.73
N LEU A 166 8.76 1.97 -18.13
CA LEU A 166 7.98 0.74 -18.26
C LEU A 166 8.62 -0.43 -17.48
N PRO A 167 8.23 -0.67 -16.24
CA PRO A 167 8.58 -1.89 -15.52
C PRO A 167 7.74 -3.05 -16.03
N ARG A 168 8.32 -4.27 -16.01
CA ARG A 168 7.57 -5.51 -16.09
C ARG A 168 7.54 -6.17 -14.72
N TYR A 169 6.37 -6.65 -14.29
CA TYR A 169 6.19 -7.25 -12.98
C TYR A 169 5.12 -8.33 -12.98
N ASN A 170 5.23 -9.24 -12.04
CA ASN A 170 4.23 -10.28 -11.76
C ASN A 170 3.85 -10.26 -10.28
N ILE A 171 2.90 -11.13 -9.88
CA ILE A 171 2.53 -11.30 -8.49
C ILE A 171 3.28 -12.50 -7.91
N GLN A 172 4.01 -12.27 -6.83
CA GLN A 172 4.73 -13.32 -6.12
C GLN A 172 4.21 -13.50 -4.69
N ILE A 173 4.62 -14.62 -4.08
CA ILE A 173 4.21 -15.02 -2.74
C ILE A 173 5.41 -14.95 -1.80
N ALA A 174 5.18 -14.32 -0.62
CA ALA A 174 6.04 -14.43 0.54
C ALA A 174 5.31 -15.08 1.72
N SER A 175 6.05 -15.68 2.64
CA SER A 175 5.52 -16.26 3.87
C SER A 175 6.16 -15.63 5.10
N SER A 176 5.42 -15.60 6.20
CA SER A 176 5.89 -15.09 7.48
C SER A 176 5.24 -15.84 8.64
N LYS A 177 5.92 -15.86 9.79
CA LYS A 177 5.36 -16.39 11.05
C LYS A 177 4.62 -15.31 11.84
N ASP A 178 5.02 -14.05 11.68
CA ASP A 178 4.59 -12.91 12.49
C ASP A 178 3.89 -11.80 11.70
N GLY A 179 3.93 -11.85 10.34
CA GLY A 179 3.44 -10.79 9.46
C GLY A 179 4.36 -9.57 9.37
N LEU A 180 5.53 -9.63 9.99
CA LEU A 180 6.52 -8.54 10.03
C LEU A 180 7.75 -8.89 9.20
N ASN A 181 8.27 -10.09 9.40
CA ASN A 181 9.47 -10.60 8.72
C ASN A 181 9.09 -11.57 7.61
N TRP A 182 9.49 -11.28 6.36
CA TRP A 182 9.01 -11.99 5.19
C TRP A 182 10.08 -12.82 4.48
N GLN A 183 9.80 -14.10 4.28
CA GLN A 183 10.62 -15.00 3.48
C GLN A 183 10.16 -14.99 2.02
N ARG A 184 11.02 -14.55 1.11
CA ARG A 184 10.78 -14.48 -0.33
C ARG A 184 11.67 -15.47 -1.05
N LYS A 185 11.06 -16.36 -1.85
CA LYS A 185 11.74 -17.43 -2.59
C LYS A 185 11.55 -17.30 -4.11
N GLY A 186 11.02 -16.16 -4.59
CA GLY A 186 10.72 -15.95 -6.01
C GLY A 186 9.56 -16.81 -6.53
N ARG A 187 8.66 -17.26 -5.64
CA ARG A 187 7.51 -18.07 -6.05
C ARG A 187 6.45 -17.18 -6.70
N VAL A 188 6.22 -17.38 -7.98
CA VAL A 188 5.18 -16.70 -8.75
C VAL A 188 3.81 -17.25 -8.39
N ALA A 189 2.84 -16.36 -8.17
CA ALA A 189 1.42 -16.67 -7.97
C ALA A 189 0.60 -16.42 -9.23
N ILE A 190 0.84 -15.28 -9.87
CA ILE A 190 0.20 -14.88 -11.13
C ILE A 190 1.32 -14.32 -12.01
N ASP A 191 1.51 -14.91 -13.16
CA ASP A 191 2.47 -14.45 -14.15
C ASP A 191 1.75 -13.74 -15.30
N PHE A 192 2.47 -12.96 -16.07
CA PHE A 192 1.95 -12.34 -17.28
C PHE A 192 1.88 -13.36 -18.43
N GLU A 193 0.89 -13.19 -19.29
CA GLU A 193 0.74 -14.00 -20.50
C GLU A 193 1.70 -13.54 -21.62
N PRO A 194 2.00 -14.38 -22.60
CA PRO A 194 2.81 -14.01 -23.75
C PRO A 194 2.26 -12.77 -24.46
N GLY A 195 3.08 -11.74 -24.61
CA GLY A 195 2.71 -10.46 -25.21
C GLY A 195 2.25 -9.38 -24.23
N GLU A 196 2.02 -9.71 -22.94
CA GLU A 196 1.78 -8.72 -21.90
C GLU A 196 3.09 -8.10 -21.42
N ASN A 197 3.07 -6.80 -21.13
CA ASN A 197 4.24 -6.08 -20.58
C ASN A 197 4.16 -5.93 -19.06
N ALA A 198 2.96 -5.94 -18.49
CA ALA A 198 2.71 -5.89 -17.05
C ALA A 198 1.30 -6.41 -16.76
N LEU A 199 1.05 -6.80 -15.52
CA LEU A 199 -0.27 -7.11 -14.99
C LEU A 199 -1.00 -5.85 -14.54
#